data_63a81b775a0cafa260d5e3bf090ee236
#
_entry.id   63a81b775a0cafa260d5e3bf090ee236
#
_cell.length_a   1.000
_cell.length_b   1.000
_cell.length_c   1.000
_cell.angle_alpha   90.00
_cell.angle_beta   90.00
_cell.angle_gamma   90.00
#
_symmetry.space_group_name_H-M   'P 1'
#
loop_
_entity.id
_entity.type
_entity.pdbx_description
1 polymer ?
#
loop_
_entity_poly.entity_id
_entity_poly.type
_entity_poly.pdbx_seq_one_letter_code
_entity_poly.pdbx_strand_id
1 'polypeptide(L)'
;IPLPGYHQVRSFMEIQAKAAPLNRSVSTLDEYLDVCWVIFQGFKKFGAVAFKDQSAYFRTLDYSNPTRDDAERVFNRLMADGLRSAGYPDELRPLDDYLFHAFLRMARDLDLPVQLHTGHLAGLSGALRKAHAAPRADLFLLHRDVRFELFHANWPHGGELLFLAKAFPNVVMNFCWAHAIDPIYCQALMREAVSAVPHAKVHAFGADYGGFGLPPGGGYVDRAWAHLQLALDNMAI
;
A
#
# COMPACT_ATOMS: atom_id res chain seq x y z
N ILE A 1 -0.36 9.63 -1.34
CA ILE A 1 0.95 9.66 -2.05
C ILE A 1 1.18 8.28 -2.65
N PRO A 2 1.17 8.10 -3.99
CA PRO A 2 1.37 6.80 -4.64
C PRO A 2 2.85 6.38 -4.58
N LEU A 3 3.16 5.34 -3.83
CA LEU A 3 4.54 4.85 -3.63
C LEU A 3 5.18 4.20 -4.88
N PRO A 4 4.48 3.37 -5.69
CA PRO A 4 5.13 2.66 -6.79
C PRO A 4 5.86 3.57 -7.78
N GLY A 5 5.34 4.77 -8.01
CA GLY A 5 5.98 5.74 -8.89
C GLY A 5 7.31 6.29 -8.38
N TYR A 6 7.72 5.98 -7.14
CA TYR A 6 8.95 6.47 -6.53
C TYR A 6 9.94 5.35 -6.19
N HIS A 7 9.49 4.17 -5.76
CA HIS A 7 10.41 3.08 -5.46
C HIS A 7 10.63 2.12 -6.64
N GLN A 8 9.68 2.02 -7.58
CA GLN A 8 9.81 1.17 -8.78
C GLN A 8 10.42 1.94 -9.96
N VAL A 9 11.51 2.66 -9.72
CA VAL A 9 12.21 3.39 -10.80
C VAL A 9 12.99 2.43 -11.70
N ARG A 10 12.89 2.65 -13.01
CA ARG A 10 13.39 1.72 -14.04
C ARG A 10 14.41 2.33 -15.01
N SER A 11 14.66 3.63 -14.91
CA SER A 11 15.59 4.31 -15.79
C SER A 11 16.14 5.58 -15.17
N PHE A 12 17.31 6.01 -15.69
CA PHE A 12 17.88 7.33 -15.41
C PHE A 12 16.83 8.44 -15.63
N MET A 13 16.10 8.37 -16.74
CA MET A 13 15.11 9.39 -17.09
C MET A 13 13.97 9.49 -16.06
N GLU A 14 13.51 8.36 -15.53
CA GLU A 14 12.47 8.36 -14.48
C GLU A 14 12.97 9.02 -13.19
N ILE A 15 14.21 8.78 -12.79
CA ILE A 15 14.85 9.40 -11.63
C ILE A 15 14.95 10.92 -11.84
N GLN A 16 15.50 11.36 -12.98
CA GLN A 16 15.64 12.78 -13.28
C GLN A 16 14.27 13.49 -13.38
N ALA A 17 13.26 12.82 -13.92
CA ALA A 17 11.91 13.38 -14.00
C ALA A 17 11.28 13.68 -12.62
N LYS A 18 11.69 12.98 -11.56
CA LYS A 18 11.27 13.31 -10.18
C LYS A 18 11.97 14.56 -9.64
N ALA A 19 13.23 14.76 -10.03
CA ALA A 19 14.03 15.89 -9.57
C ALA A 19 13.75 17.20 -10.32
N ALA A 20 13.38 17.09 -11.59
CA ALA A 20 13.19 18.24 -12.48
C ALA A 20 12.21 19.32 -11.94
N PRO A 21 11.02 18.99 -11.36
CA PRO A 21 10.12 19.98 -10.80
C PRO A 21 10.72 20.77 -9.63
N LEU A 22 11.78 20.25 -9.00
CA LEU A 22 12.52 20.92 -7.91
C LEU A 22 13.74 21.71 -8.42
N ASN A 23 13.95 21.79 -9.73
CA ASN A 23 15.17 22.33 -10.35
C ASN A 23 16.45 21.63 -9.83
N ARG A 24 16.39 20.32 -9.65
CA ARG A 24 17.50 19.48 -9.18
C ARG A 24 17.87 18.43 -10.22
N SER A 25 19.09 17.95 -10.15
CA SER A 25 19.56 16.72 -10.79
C SER A 25 19.95 15.71 -9.72
N VAL A 26 19.90 14.44 -10.06
CA VAL A 26 20.22 13.32 -9.16
C VAL A 26 21.38 12.53 -9.77
N SER A 27 22.43 12.30 -8.98
CA SER A 27 23.59 11.49 -9.35
C SER A 27 23.83 10.34 -8.35
N THR A 28 23.33 10.48 -7.12
CA THR A 28 23.50 9.50 -6.04
C THR A 28 22.17 9.04 -5.47
N LEU A 29 22.19 7.89 -4.79
CA LEU A 29 21.01 7.35 -4.09
C LEU A 29 20.52 8.31 -3.00
N ASP A 30 21.44 8.98 -2.27
CA ASP A 30 21.08 9.96 -1.25
C ASP A 30 20.37 11.18 -1.84
N GLU A 31 20.86 11.70 -2.96
CA GLU A 31 20.19 12.80 -3.64
C GLU A 31 18.78 12.41 -4.12
N TYR A 32 18.61 11.16 -4.55
CA TYR A 32 17.27 10.66 -4.90
C TYR A 32 16.34 10.57 -3.68
N LEU A 33 16.84 10.07 -2.56
CA LEU A 33 16.08 10.03 -1.31
C LEU A 33 15.71 11.43 -0.83
N ASP A 34 16.62 12.41 -0.93
CA ASP A 34 16.35 13.80 -0.60
C ASP A 34 15.27 14.42 -1.50
N VAL A 35 15.33 14.14 -2.79
CA VAL A 35 14.29 14.57 -3.74
C VAL A 35 12.93 13.99 -3.34
N CYS A 36 12.86 12.69 -3.07
CA CYS A 36 11.62 12.05 -2.62
C CYS A 36 11.11 12.66 -1.30
N TRP A 37 11.99 12.92 -0.34
CA TRP A 37 11.64 13.54 0.93
C TRP A 37 10.98 14.90 0.73
N VAL A 38 11.58 15.78 -0.08
CA VAL A 38 11.02 17.12 -0.38
C VAL A 38 9.65 17.00 -1.05
N ILE A 39 9.51 16.08 -1.99
CA ILE A 39 8.23 15.83 -2.67
C ILE A 39 7.16 15.36 -1.67
N PHE A 40 7.47 14.42 -0.79
CA PHE A 40 6.53 13.87 0.19
C PHE A 40 6.11 14.91 1.23
N GLN A 41 7.05 15.75 1.68
CA GLN A 41 6.72 16.92 2.52
C GLN A 41 5.76 17.88 1.79
N GLY A 42 6.01 18.11 0.51
CA GLY A 42 5.13 18.92 -0.34
C GLY A 42 3.72 18.35 -0.39
N PHE A 43 3.57 17.04 -0.67
CA PHE A 43 2.27 16.37 -0.67
C PHE A 43 1.56 16.48 0.69
N LYS A 44 2.28 16.27 1.80
CA LYS A 44 1.69 16.44 3.14
C LYS A 44 1.19 17.88 3.34
N LYS A 45 1.98 18.85 2.96
CA LYS A 45 1.60 20.27 3.04
C LYS A 45 0.35 20.60 2.21
N PHE A 46 0.15 19.91 1.09
CA PHE A 46 -1.05 20.03 0.25
C PHE A 46 -2.23 19.14 0.71
N GLY A 47 -2.13 18.52 1.89
CA GLY A 47 -3.23 17.79 2.50
C GLY A 47 -3.25 16.30 2.23
N ALA A 48 -2.15 15.68 1.78
CA ALA A 48 -2.07 14.22 1.71
C ALA A 48 -2.17 13.61 3.11
N VAL A 49 -3.02 12.59 3.24
CA VAL A 49 -3.35 11.93 4.52
C VAL A 49 -2.76 10.52 4.65
N ALA A 50 -2.22 9.96 3.57
CA ALA A 50 -1.63 8.62 3.56
C ALA A 50 -0.65 8.43 2.40
N PHE A 51 0.23 7.44 2.55
CA PHE A 51 0.89 6.81 1.42
C PHE A 51 0.05 5.64 0.90
N LYS A 52 0.11 5.35 -0.39
CA LYS A 52 -0.57 4.21 -1.00
C LYS A 52 0.39 3.39 -1.83
N ASP A 53 0.50 2.10 -1.52
CA ASP A 53 1.24 1.14 -2.33
C ASP A 53 0.28 0.20 -3.08
N GLN A 54 0.40 0.18 -4.41
CA GLN A 54 -0.32 -0.71 -5.31
C GLN A 54 0.62 -1.66 -6.05
N SER A 55 1.78 -1.95 -5.50
CA SER A 55 2.81 -2.77 -6.13
C SER A 55 2.34 -4.19 -6.47
N ALA A 56 1.29 -4.68 -5.81
CA ALA A 56 0.66 -5.97 -6.08
C ALA A 56 0.26 -6.18 -7.55
N TYR A 57 -0.01 -5.11 -8.30
CA TYR A 57 -0.30 -5.19 -9.74
C TYR A 57 0.94 -5.61 -10.57
N PHE A 58 2.13 -5.33 -10.09
CA PHE A 58 3.38 -5.51 -10.85
C PHE A 58 4.27 -6.60 -10.26
N ARG A 59 4.33 -6.71 -8.94
CA ARG A 59 5.21 -7.62 -8.22
C ARG A 59 4.52 -8.23 -7.00
N THR A 60 5.16 -9.23 -6.39
CA THR A 60 4.78 -9.70 -5.05
C THR A 60 5.12 -8.63 -4.00
N LEU A 61 4.32 -8.57 -2.92
CA LEU A 61 4.54 -7.64 -1.82
C LEU A 61 5.57 -8.14 -0.79
N ASP A 62 6.39 -9.11 -1.12
CA ASP A 62 7.45 -9.68 -0.29
C ASP A 62 8.70 -8.79 -0.32
N TYR A 63 8.61 -7.62 0.30
CA TYR A 63 9.74 -6.71 0.41
C TYR A 63 10.84 -7.31 1.29
N SER A 64 11.96 -7.68 0.69
CA SER A 64 13.16 -8.05 1.42
C SER A 64 13.78 -6.81 2.08
N ASN A 65 14.71 -7.02 3.00
CA ASN A 65 15.41 -5.90 3.64
C ASN A 65 16.89 -5.88 3.17
N PRO A 66 17.17 -5.45 1.93
CA PRO A 66 18.52 -5.43 1.38
C PRO A 66 19.37 -4.38 2.10
N THR A 67 20.70 -4.57 2.02
CA THR A 67 21.63 -3.57 2.51
C THR A 67 21.63 -2.31 1.64
N ARG A 68 22.11 -1.21 2.20
CA ARG A 68 22.33 0.00 1.40
C ARG A 68 23.25 -0.24 0.22
N ASP A 69 24.33 -1.00 0.43
CA ASP A 69 25.31 -1.30 -0.63
C ASP A 69 24.70 -2.10 -1.78
N ASP A 70 23.75 -3.01 -1.48
CA ASP A 70 23.01 -3.75 -2.51
C ASP A 70 22.17 -2.79 -3.36
N ALA A 71 21.45 -1.89 -2.72
CA ALA A 71 20.62 -0.89 -3.40
C ALA A 71 21.49 0.09 -4.21
N GLU A 72 22.59 0.57 -3.65
CA GLU A 72 23.48 1.54 -4.30
C GLU A 72 24.16 0.96 -5.54
N ARG A 73 24.58 -0.33 -5.51
CA ARG A 73 25.08 -1.01 -6.70
C ARG A 73 24.06 -1.04 -7.84
N VAL A 74 22.79 -1.33 -7.52
CA VAL A 74 21.72 -1.34 -8.52
C VAL A 74 21.44 0.07 -9.02
N PHE A 75 21.38 1.05 -8.11
CA PHE A 75 21.15 2.44 -8.45
C PHE A 75 22.23 2.98 -9.40
N ASN A 76 23.52 2.77 -9.07
CA ASN A 76 24.64 3.22 -9.90
C ASN A 76 24.64 2.58 -11.29
N ARG A 77 24.30 1.29 -11.39
CA ARG A 77 24.13 0.61 -12.69
C ARG A 77 22.96 1.22 -13.47
N LEU A 78 21.84 1.50 -12.83
CA LEU A 78 20.69 2.14 -13.46
C LEU A 78 21.04 3.53 -14.00
N MET A 79 21.84 4.29 -13.24
CA MET A 79 22.30 5.62 -13.63
C MET A 79 23.28 5.58 -14.81
N ALA A 80 24.17 4.57 -14.87
CA ALA A 80 25.16 4.43 -15.94
C ALA A 80 24.58 3.89 -17.25
N ASP A 81 23.75 2.84 -17.17
CA ASP A 81 23.36 2.03 -18.34
C ASP A 81 21.94 2.33 -18.83
N GLY A 82 21.14 3.06 -18.03
CA GLY A 82 19.75 3.36 -18.36
C GLY A 82 18.97 2.07 -18.61
N LEU A 83 18.96 1.13 -17.67
CA LEU A 83 18.33 -0.19 -17.80
C LEU A 83 16.99 -0.12 -18.52
N ARG A 84 16.94 -0.67 -19.71
CA ARG A 84 15.73 -0.76 -20.54
C ARG A 84 15.11 -2.14 -20.34
N SER A 85 14.10 -2.21 -19.53
CA SER A 85 13.35 -3.45 -19.34
C SER A 85 11.92 -3.28 -19.82
N ALA A 86 11.41 -4.26 -20.57
CA ALA A 86 10.01 -4.32 -20.99
C ALA A 86 9.05 -4.72 -19.84
N GLY A 87 9.58 -5.15 -18.69
CA GLY A 87 8.85 -5.55 -17.50
C GLY A 87 9.48 -4.99 -16.25
N TYR A 88 9.03 -5.50 -15.07
CA TYR A 88 9.70 -5.26 -13.80
C TYR A 88 10.78 -6.32 -13.61
N PRO A 89 12.05 -6.02 -13.81
CA PRO A 89 13.10 -7.03 -13.72
C PRO A 89 13.47 -7.30 -12.26
N ASP A 90 13.68 -8.58 -11.93
CA ASP A 90 14.13 -8.99 -10.60
C ASP A 90 15.45 -8.32 -10.18
N GLU A 91 16.25 -7.93 -11.15
CA GLU A 91 17.51 -7.20 -10.94
C GLU A 91 17.35 -5.84 -10.23
N LEU A 92 16.18 -5.20 -10.35
CA LEU A 92 15.89 -3.93 -9.69
C LEU A 92 15.33 -4.12 -8.26
N ARG A 93 14.97 -5.35 -7.87
CA ARG A 93 14.36 -5.61 -6.57
C ARG A 93 15.17 -5.09 -5.37
N PRO A 94 16.50 -5.23 -5.31
CA PRO A 94 17.24 -4.70 -4.16
C PRO A 94 17.10 -3.17 -4.02
N LEU A 95 17.05 -2.44 -5.12
CA LEU A 95 16.80 -0.99 -5.08
C LEU A 95 15.37 -0.67 -4.69
N ASP A 96 14.38 -1.33 -5.34
CA ASP A 96 12.97 -1.15 -5.06
C ASP A 96 12.64 -1.43 -3.57
N ASP A 97 13.07 -2.57 -3.06
CA ASP A 97 12.84 -2.96 -1.67
C ASP A 97 13.51 -1.98 -0.68
N TYR A 98 14.75 -1.57 -0.94
CA TYR A 98 15.44 -0.59 -0.11
C TYR A 98 14.72 0.77 -0.07
N LEU A 99 14.32 1.27 -1.24
CA LEU A 99 13.57 2.52 -1.36
C LEU A 99 12.21 2.42 -0.64
N PHE A 100 11.52 1.30 -0.78
CA PHE A 100 10.27 1.07 -0.06
C PHE A 100 10.48 1.18 1.47
N HIS A 101 11.48 0.50 2.03
CA HIS A 101 11.81 0.62 3.45
C HIS A 101 12.23 2.04 3.86
N ALA A 102 12.95 2.76 2.98
CA ALA A 102 13.27 4.17 3.23
C ALA A 102 12.00 5.03 3.28
N PHE A 103 11.05 4.78 2.39
CA PHE A 103 9.77 5.52 2.35
C PHE A 103 8.85 5.18 3.51
N LEU A 104 8.91 3.96 4.05
CA LEU A 104 8.22 3.62 5.31
C LEU A 104 8.75 4.47 6.47
N ARG A 105 10.07 4.68 6.56
CA ARG A 105 10.66 5.59 7.57
C ARG A 105 10.20 7.04 7.35
N MET A 106 10.17 7.50 6.10
CA MET A 106 9.64 8.84 5.77
C MET A 106 8.15 8.98 6.12
N ALA A 107 7.35 7.93 5.92
CA ALA A 107 5.94 7.92 6.31
C ALA A 107 5.77 8.08 7.82
N ARG A 108 6.57 7.38 8.62
CA ARG A 108 6.65 7.56 10.07
C ARG A 108 6.98 9.02 10.43
N ASP A 109 8.04 9.57 9.85
CA ASP A 109 8.54 10.91 10.17
C ASP A 109 7.56 12.01 9.73
N LEU A 110 6.74 11.73 8.72
CA LEU A 110 5.64 12.57 8.29
C LEU A 110 4.34 12.31 9.05
N ASP A 111 4.31 11.35 9.96
CA ASP A 111 3.09 10.91 10.68
C ASP A 111 1.94 10.58 9.71
N LEU A 112 2.23 9.83 8.66
CA LEU A 112 1.25 9.34 7.68
C LEU A 112 1.18 7.82 7.68
N PRO A 113 -0.02 7.22 7.65
CA PRO A 113 -0.18 5.78 7.47
C PRO A 113 0.22 5.35 6.06
N VAL A 114 0.54 4.07 5.94
CA VAL A 114 0.85 3.42 4.66
C VAL A 114 -0.25 2.41 4.32
N GLN A 115 -0.97 2.68 3.26
CA GLN A 115 -2.03 1.85 2.73
C GLN A 115 -1.45 0.85 1.74
N LEU A 116 -1.63 -0.44 1.99
CA LEU A 116 -1.18 -1.52 1.11
C LEU A 116 -2.39 -2.11 0.38
N HIS A 117 -2.30 -2.19 -0.94
CA HIS A 117 -3.26 -2.91 -1.74
C HIS A 117 -3.04 -4.42 -1.52
N THR A 118 -4.00 -5.10 -0.90
CA THR A 118 -3.95 -6.54 -0.64
C THR A 118 -5.20 -7.23 -1.19
N GLY A 119 -5.11 -8.55 -1.40
CA GLY A 119 -6.23 -9.35 -1.89
C GLY A 119 -6.57 -9.12 -3.36
N HIS A 120 -7.82 -8.81 -3.67
CA HIS A 120 -8.33 -8.70 -5.03
C HIS A 120 -7.61 -7.63 -5.85
N LEU A 121 -7.23 -8.01 -7.07
CA LEU A 121 -6.67 -7.12 -8.09
C LEU A 121 -7.72 -6.88 -9.18
N ALA A 122 -7.94 -5.63 -9.56
CA ALA A 122 -8.85 -5.29 -10.65
C ALA A 122 -8.36 -5.82 -11.99
N GLY A 123 -9.30 -6.21 -12.85
CA GLY A 123 -9.01 -6.70 -14.21
C GLY A 123 -8.55 -8.16 -14.26
N LEU A 124 -7.91 -8.54 -15.36
CA LEU A 124 -7.54 -9.92 -15.67
C LEU A 124 -6.22 -10.38 -15.04
N SER A 125 -5.51 -9.51 -14.34
CA SER A 125 -4.17 -9.80 -13.80
C SER A 125 -4.17 -10.57 -12.47
N GLY A 126 -5.25 -11.25 -12.11
CA GLY A 126 -5.59 -11.90 -10.86
C GLY A 126 -4.58 -12.90 -10.25
N ALA A 127 -3.30 -12.58 -10.29
CA ALA A 127 -2.29 -13.35 -9.57
C ALA A 127 -2.38 -13.05 -8.06
N LEU A 128 -3.38 -13.63 -7.41
CA LEU A 128 -3.69 -13.43 -5.99
C LEU A 128 -2.46 -13.58 -5.07
N ARG A 129 -1.53 -14.49 -5.42
CA ARG A 129 -0.26 -14.66 -4.71
C ARG A 129 0.59 -13.38 -4.60
N LYS A 130 0.41 -12.41 -5.50
CA LYS A 130 1.13 -11.13 -5.46
C LYS A 130 0.62 -10.22 -4.35
N ALA A 131 -0.68 -10.27 -4.08
CA ALA A 131 -1.39 -9.35 -3.19
C ALA A 131 -1.68 -9.96 -1.80
N HIS A 132 -1.13 -11.12 -1.48
CA HIS A 132 -1.36 -11.84 -0.24
C HIS A 132 -0.74 -11.13 0.95
N ALA A 133 -1.49 -10.89 2.03
CA ALA A 133 -1.06 -10.09 3.17
C ALA A 133 -0.21 -10.86 4.20
N ALA A 134 -0.49 -12.15 4.46
CA ALA A 134 0.14 -12.90 5.53
C ALA A 134 1.68 -12.96 5.48
N PRO A 135 2.34 -13.10 4.31
CA PRO A 135 3.80 -13.08 4.21
C PRO A 135 4.45 -11.73 4.60
N ARG A 136 3.65 -10.75 5.06
CA ARG A 136 4.12 -9.39 5.45
C ARG A 136 4.34 -9.23 6.95
N ALA A 137 4.13 -10.26 7.73
CA ALA A 137 4.30 -10.20 9.18
C ALA A 137 5.67 -9.62 9.60
N ASP A 138 6.74 -10.01 8.90
CA ASP A 138 8.09 -9.51 9.17
C ASP A 138 8.22 -8.00 8.87
N LEU A 139 7.55 -7.50 7.83
CA LEU A 139 7.50 -6.06 7.52
C LEU A 139 6.87 -5.28 8.67
N PHE A 140 5.74 -5.77 9.22
CA PHE A 140 5.05 -5.11 10.33
C PHE A 140 5.85 -5.16 11.63
N LEU A 141 6.61 -6.22 11.84
CA LEU A 141 7.55 -6.33 12.97
C LEU A 141 8.75 -5.40 12.84
N LEU A 142 9.29 -5.27 11.63
CA LEU A 142 10.45 -4.42 11.37
C LEU A 142 10.11 -2.93 11.50
N HIS A 143 8.88 -2.56 11.12
CA HIS A 143 8.40 -1.16 11.14
C HIS A 143 7.22 -0.98 12.12
N ARG A 144 7.44 -1.29 13.42
CA ARG A 144 6.41 -1.21 14.47
C ARG A 144 5.88 0.21 14.70
N ASP A 145 6.65 1.21 14.32
CA ASP A 145 6.37 2.63 14.42
C ASP A 145 5.70 3.22 13.18
N VAL A 146 5.45 2.40 12.15
CA VAL A 146 4.67 2.75 10.95
C VAL A 146 3.26 2.16 11.08
N ARG A 147 2.23 2.96 10.81
CA ARG A 147 0.85 2.50 10.73
C ARG A 147 0.56 1.94 9.34
N PHE A 148 0.16 0.68 9.28
CA PHE A 148 -0.23 0.00 8.04
C PHE A 148 -1.72 -0.18 7.96
N GLU A 149 -2.29 0.10 6.80
CA GLU A 149 -3.69 -0.09 6.50
C GLU A 149 -3.81 -1.07 5.32
N LEU A 150 -4.36 -2.26 5.57
CA LEU A 150 -4.46 -3.33 4.59
C LEU A 150 -5.83 -3.30 3.92
N PHE A 151 -5.85 -3.06 2.61
CA PHE A 151 -7.03 -2.76 1.84
C PHE A 151 -7.80 -3.99 1.37
N HIS A 152 -9.07 -3.76 1.02
CA HIS A 152 -9.97 -4.69 0.34
C HIS A 152 -10.28 -5.93 1.18
N ALA A 153 -10.24 -5.78 2.53
CA ALA A 153 -10.42 -6.90 3.45
C ALA A 153 -9.50 -8.10 3.14
N ASN A 154 -8.41 -7.88 2.40
CA ASN A 154 -7.51 -8.94 1.88
C ASN A 154 -8.27 -10.07 1.17
N TRP A 155 -9.42 -9.76 0.54
CA TRP A 155 -10.28 -10.76 -0.09
C TRP A 155 -9.52 -11.62 -1.12
N PRO A 156 -9.63 -12.98 -1.10
CA PRO A 156 -10.52 -13.79 -0.27
C PRO A 156 -9.90 -14.28 1.06
N HIS A 157 -8.77 -13.77 1.49
CA HIS A 157 -8.01 -14.22 2.67
C HIS A 157 -8.26 -13.34 3.92
N GLY A 158 -9.51 -12.96 4.17
CA GLY A 158 -9.88 -12.05 5.26
C GLY A 158 -9.57 -12.58 6.66
N GLY A 159 -9.60 -13.90 6.87
CA GLY A 159 -9.21 -14.50 8.15
C GLY A 159 -7.75 -14.23 8.52
N GLU A 160 -6.85 -14.17 7.54
CA GLU A 160 -5.46 -13.77 7.77
C GLU A 160 -5.35 -12.29 8.14
N LEU A 161 -6.12 -11.42 7.47
CA LEU A 161 -6.18 -10.01 7.81
C LEU A 161 -6.69 -9.81 9.24
N LEU A 162 -7.72 -10.56 9.64
CA LEU A 162 -8.24 -10.56 10.99
C LEU A 162 -7.16 -10.91 12.02
N PHE A 163 -6.39 -11.98 11.74
CA PHE A 163 -5.25 -12.35 12.56
C PHE A 163 -4.19 -11.24 12.62
N LEU A 164 -3.80 -10.69 11.48
CA LEU A 164 -2.78 -9.62 11.41
C LEU A 164 -3.22 -8.38 12.19
N ALA A 165 -4.45 -7.94 12.01
CA ALA A 165 -4.99 -6.79 12.73
C ALA A 165 -5.10 -7.03 14.24
N LYS A 166 -5.38 -8.27 14.66
CA LYS A 166 -5.41 -8.64 16.08
C LYS A 166 -4.00 -8.74 16.67
N ALA A 167 -3.06 -9.33 15.96
CA ALA A 167 -1.72 -9.62 16.46
C ALA A 167 -0.77 -8.41 16.42
N PHE A 168 -0.90 -7.54 15.42
CA PHE A 168 0.01 -6.40 15.20
C PHE A 168 -0.65 -5.07 15.56
N PRO A 169 -0.16 -4.34 16.58
CA PRO A 169 -0.74 -3.06 16.99
C PRO A 169 -0.80 -2.02 15.87
N ASN A 170 0.14 -2.07 14.95
CA ASN A 170 0.32 -1.12 13.85
C ASN A 170 -0.40 -1.51 12.55
N VAL A 171 -1.21 -2.58 12.55
CA VAL A 171 -1.97 -3.03 11.38
C VAL A 171 -3.45 -2.74 11.56
N VAL A 172 -4.07 -2.12 10.57
CA VAL A 172 -5.49 -1.74 10.49
C VAL A 172 -6.13 -2.47 9.32
N MET A 173 -7.34 -2.99 9.52
CA MET A 173 -8.18 -3.58 8.48
C MET A 173 -8.94 -2.48 7.73
N ASN A 174 -8.95 -2.54 6.40
CA ASN A 174 -9.75 -1.63 5.60
C ASN A 174 -10.66 -2.39 4.63
N PHE A 175 -11.96 -2.15 4.75
CA PHE A 175 -13.02 -2.75 3.92
C PHE A 175 -13.29 -1.96 2.63
N CYS A 176 -12.43 -1.02 2.27
CA CYS A 176 -12.50 -0.31 1.01
C CYS A 176 -12.72 -1.29 -0.14
N TRP A 177 -13.71 -1.01 -0.99
CA TRP A 177 -14.12 -1.83 -2.14
C TRP A 177 -14.67 -3.23 -1.82
N ALA A 178 -14.40 -3.81 -0.66
CA ALA A 178 -14.80 -5.18 -0.29
C ALA A 178 -16.31 -5.41 -0.40
N HIS A 179 -17.14 -4.41 -0.07
CA HIS A 179 -18.60 -4.48 -0.18
C HIS A 179 -19.11 -4.66 -1.62
N ALA A 180 -18.32 -4.31 -2.62
CA ALA A 180 -18.64 -4.52 -4.03
C ALA A 180 -18.02 -5.79 -4.58
N ILE A 181 -16.84 -6.19 -4.07
CA ILE A 181 -16.15 -7.42 -4.50
C ILE A 181 -16.97 -8.65 -4.14
N ASP A 182 -17.33 -8.80 -2.87
CA ASP A 182 -18.13 -9.93 -2.37
C ASP A 182 -18.95 -9.45 -1.14
N PRO A 183 -20.21 -9.07 -1.35
CA PRO A 183 -21.05 -8.54 -0.28
C PRO A 183 -21.30 -9.51 0.87
N ILE A 184 -21.48 -10.81 0.56
CA ILE A 184 -21.77 -11.83 1.58
C ILE A 184 -20.55 -12.09 2.44
N TYR A 185 -19.41 -12.29 1.81
CA TYR A 185 -18.13 -12.46 2.52
C TYR A 185 -17.78 -11.24 3.35
N CYS A 186 -17.95 -10.05 2.78
CA CYS A 186 -17.65 -8.79 3.44
C CYS A 186 -18.49 -8.61 4.71
N GLN A 187 -19.79 -8.91 4.66
CA GLN A 187 -20.68 -8.86 5.82
C GLN A 187 -20.22 -9.82 6.93
N ALA A 188 -19.92 -11.07 6.57
CA ALA A 188 -19.47 -12.08 7.53
C ALA A 188 -18.16 -11.67 8.21
N LEU A 189 -17.17 -11.25 7.41
CA LEU A 189 -15.87 -10.81 7.93
C LEU A 189 -15.98 -9.55 8.78
N MET A 190 -16.86 -8.60 8.44
CA MET A 190 -17.07 -7.39 9.24
C MET A 190 -17.63 -7.72 10.62
N ARG A 191 -18.57 -8.67 10.71
CA ARG A 191 -19.09 -9.17 11.99
C ARG A 191 -17.98 -9.78 12.87
N GLU A 192 -17.08 -10.56 12.26
CA GLU A 192 -15.93 -11.11 12.99
C GLU A 192 -14.95 -10.00 13.40
N ALA A 193 -14.68 -9.04 12.51
CA ALA A 193 -13.75 -7.95 12.76
C ALA A 193 -14.16 -7.10 13.96
N VAL A 194 -15.41 -6.64 14.02
CA VAL A 194 -15.90 -5.81 15.13
C VAL A 194 -15.98 -6.56 16.46
N SER A 195 -16.04 -7.92 16.41
CA SER A 195 -16.02 -8.76 17.60
C SER A 195 -14.60 -9.08 18.11
N ALA A 196 -13.64 -9.21 17.20
CA ALA A 196 -12.32 -9.78 17.49
C ALA A 196 -11.19 -8.75 17.54
N VAL A 197 -11.36 -7.60 16.89
CA VAL A 197 -10.34 -6.55 16.72
C VAL A 197 -10.83 -5.25 17.35
N PRO A 198 -9.98 -4.44 17.99
CA PRO A 198 -10.38 -3.11 18.48
C PRO A 198 -11.00 -2.26 17.37
N HIS A 199 -12.14 -1.61 17.64
CA HIS A 199 -12.92 -0.87 16.64
C HIS A 199 -12.10 0.22 15.93
N ALA A 200 -11.16 0.87 16.62
CA ALA A 200 -10.25 1.85 16.05
C ALA A 200 -9.31 1.28 14.97
N LYS A 201 -9.28 -0.04 14.79
CA LYS A 201 -8.47 -0.74 13.78
C LYS A 201 -9.31 -1.33 12.65
N VAL A 202 -10.58 -0.95 12.55
CA VAL A 202 -11.50 -1.39 11.51
C VAL A 202 -12.05 -0.18 10.77
N HIS A 203 -11.57 0.02 9.53
CA HIS A 203 -12.10 1.04 8.64
C HIS A 203 -13.17 0.42 7.74
N ALA A 204 -14.42 0.71 8.06
CA ALA A 204 -15.57 0.01 7.51
C ALA A 204 -15.89 0.35 6.04
N PHE A 205 -15.41 1.48 5.51
CA PHE A 205 -15.81 1.96 4.20
C PHE A 205 -14.68 2.64 3.42
N GLY A 206 -14.72 2.44 2.10
CA GLY A 206 -13.95 3.14 1.09
C GLY A 206 -14.39 2.62 -0.29
N ALA A 207 -14.51 3.49 -1.30
CA ALA A 207 -15.01 3.10 -2.61
C ALA A 207 -13.94 2.50 -3.53
N ASP A 208 -12.72 3.02 -3.47
CA ASP A 208 -11.60 2.72 -4.38
C ASP A 208 -11.91 3.01 -5.87
N TYR A 209 -12.86 3.91 -6.12
CA TYR A 209 -13.19 4.36 -7.45
C TYR A 209 -12.73 5.81 -7.63
N GLY A 210 -11.81 6.02 -8.56
CA GLY A 210 -11.51 7.37 -9.06
C GLY A 210 -12.68 7.89 -9.87
N GLY A 211 -13.08 9.13 -9.67
CA GLY A 211 -14.23 9.90 -10.14
C GLY A 211 -14.89 9.68 -11.51
N PHE A 212 -14.64 8.57 -12.18
CA PHE A 212 -15.25 8.22 -13.46
C PHE A 212 -16.16 7.00 -13.30
N GLY A 213 -17.48 7.24 -13.32
CA GLY A 213 -18.44 6.19 -13.60
C GLY A 213 -19.08 5.48 -12.41
N LEU A 214 -19.09 6.07 -11.23
CA LEU A 214 -20.10 5.64 -10.25
C LEU A 214 -21.47 6.10 -10.77
N PRO A 215 -22.46 5.18 -10.90
CA PRO A 215 -23.80 5.61 -11.21
C PRO A 215 -24.27 6.62 -10.16
N PRO A 216 -24.95 7.70 -10.56
CA PRO A 216 -25.58 8.60 -9.61
C PRO A 216 -26.61 7.81 -8.82
N GLY A 217 -26.40 7.71 -7.52
CA GLY A 217 -27.30 6.98 -6.63
C GLY A 217 -26.54 5.98 -5.76
N GLY A 218 -26.26 6.37 -4.60
CA GLY A 218 -25.60 5.84 -3.43
C GLY A 218 -25.57 4.35 -3.09
N GLY A 219 -25.95 3.43 -3.98
CA GLY A 219 -26.12 2.02 -3.66
C GLY A 219 -24.90 1.31 -3.05
N TYR A 220 -23.69 1.85 -3.26
CA TYR A 220 -22.48 1.30 -2.65
C TYR A 220 -22.34 1.76 -1.18
N VAL A 221 -22.59 3.02 -0.90
CA VAL A 221 -22.55 3.58 0.48
C VAL A 221 -23.64 2.93 1.30
N ASP A 222 -24.87 2.85 0.76
CA ASP A 222 -26.03 2.23 1.42
C ASP A 222 -25.76 0.76 1.75
N ARG A 223 -25.10 0.03 0.86
CA ARG A 223 -24.70 -1.36 1.10
C ARG A 223 -23.68 -1.46 2.23
N ALA A 224 -22.67 -0.59 2.24
CA ALA A 224 -21.66 -0.58 3.30
C ALA A 224 -22.29 -0.27 4.67
N TRP A 225 -23.23 0.68 4.73
CA TRP A 225 -24.00 0.97 5.93
C TRP A 225 -24.85 -0.22 6.38
N ALA A 226 -25.56 -0.87 5.45
CA ALA A 226 -26.36 -2.05 5.77
C ALA A 226 -25.51 -3.19 6.34
N HIS A 227 -24.35 -3.45 5.75
CA HIS A 227 -23.42 -4.47 6.25
C HIS A 227 -22.89 -4.13 7.64
N LEU A 228 -22.51 -2.88 7.88
CA LEU A 228 -22.06 -2.44 9.21
C LEU A 228 -23.18 -2.57 10.24
N GLN A 229 -24.40 -2.11 9.92
CA GLN A 229 -25.54 -2.21 10.80
C GLN A 229 -25.85 -3.66 11.17
N LEU A 230 -25.91 -4.56 10.18
CA LEU A 230 -26.10 -5.99 10.44
C LEU A 230 -25.00 -6.61 11.31
N ALA A 231 -23.75 -6.16 11.14
CA ALA A 231 -22.66 -6.62 11.98
C ALA A 231 -22.83 -6.17 13.43
N LEU A 232 -23.23 -4.91 13.65
CA LEU A 232 -23.45 -4.35 14.98
C LEU A 232 -24.69 -4.95 15.68
N ASP A 233 -25.79 -5.14 14.94
CA ASP A 233 -27.02 -5.75 15.47
C ASP A 233 -26.76 -7.18 15.95
N ASN A 234 -25.90 -7.94 15.27
CA ASN A 234 -25.51 -9.29 15.70
C ASN A 234 -24.56 -9.32 16.91
N MET A 235 -24.00 -8.19 17.32
CA MET A 235 -23.18 -8.06 18.53
C MET A 235 -24.01 -7.71 19.77
N ALA A 236 -25.22 -7.19 19.59
CA ALA A 236 -26.11 -6.75 20.66
C ALA A 236 -26.82 -7.91 21.39
N ILE A 237 -26.43 -9.15 21.12
CA ILE A 237 -26.88 -10.37 21.79
C ILE A 237 -25.80 -10.83 22.78
#